data_7bb94c4ed69759c68c4a3c95bfae5162
#
_entry.id   7bb94c4ed69759c68c4a3c95bfae5162
#
_cell.length_a   1.000
_cell.length_b   1.000
_cell.length_c   1.000
_cell.angle_alpha   90.00
_cell.angle_beta   90.00
_cell.angle_gamma   90.00
#
_symmetry.space_group_name_H-M   'P 1'
#
loop_
_entity.id
_entity.type
_entity.pdbx_description
1 polymer ?
#
loop_
_entity_poly.entity_id
_entity_poly.type
_entity_poly.pdbx_seq_one_letter_code
_entity_poly.pdbx_strand_id
1 'polypeptide(L)'
;MNKSIVFYNSKAGKNGANGKDVLSEKLSGKSLEFFDVANGVNYKEILSHSDDSDDIYLVGGDGTINRFVNDTEGLDYKNNIYYYAFGTGNDFFHDIGGKEGEIVLINKYLKNLPTVEVNNKTYRFLNGIGYGIDGYCCEVGDKEKSEGKENINYTSIAIKGLLFFYHPTNCTITVDGKTYEYKKVWLCPTMN
;
A
#
# COMPACT_ATOMS: atom_id res chain seq x y z
N MET A 1 17.92 23.89 8.41
CA MET A 1 16.66 23.34 8.95
C MET A 1 16.35 22.07 8.14
N ASN A 2 16.15 20.96 8.83
CA ASN A 2 15.76 19.72 8.15
C ASN A 2 14.41 19.92 7.47
N LYS A 3 14.34 19.56 6.19
CA LYS A 3 13.09 19.53 5.43
C LYS A 3 12.24 18.35 5.87
N SER A 4 10.96 18.45 5.65
CA SER A 4 10.04 17.33 5.75
C SER A 4 9.37 17.15 4.38
N ILE A 5 9.69 16.05 3.71
CA ILE A 5 9.17 15.66 2.40
C ILE A 5 7.90 14.85 2.63
N VAL A 6 6.77 15.32 2.11
CA VAL A 6 5.47 14.72 2.34
C VAL A 6 4.91 14.17 1.03
N PHE A 7 4.87 12.85 0.92
CA PHE A 7 4.16 12.15 -0.15
C PHE A 7 2.73 11.85 0.32
N TYR A 8 1.76 12.54 -0.22
CA TYR A 8 0.36 12.36 0.16
C TYR A 8 -0.49 11.89 -1.02
N ASN A 9 -1.50 11.12 -0.72
CA ASN A 9 -2.47 10.67 -1.72
C ASN A 9 -3.75 11.50 -1.59
N SER A 10 -3.96 12.44 -2.51
CA SER A 10 -5.15 13.30 -2.53
C SER A 10 -6.46 12.53 -2.73
N LYS A 11 -6.39 11.29 -3.25
CA LYS A 11 -7.54 10.38 -3.43
C LYS A 11 -7.78 9.46 -2.23
N ALA A 12 -6.92 9.53 -1.20
CA ALA A 12 -7.13 8.81 0.05
C ALA A 12 -7.91 9.67 1.03
N GLY A 13 -8.63 9.02 1.94
CA GLY A 13 -9.38 9.69 3.00
C GLY A 13 -10.85 9.32 3.02
N LYS A 14 -11.49 9.73 4.12
CA LYS A 14 -12.93 9.57 4.34
C LYS A 14 -13.55 10.95 4.53
N ASN A 15 -14.78 11.13 4.08
CA ASN A 15 -15.60 12.33 4.35
C ASN A 15 -14.99 13.65 3.85
N GLY A 16 -14.27 13.64 2.73
CA GLY A 16 -13.71 14.86 2.12
C GLY A 16 -12.54 15.49 2.89
N ALA A 17 -12.07 14.86 3.96
CA ALA A 17 -10.87 15.33 4.65
C ALA A 17 -9.65 15.13 3.76
N ASN A 18 -8.71 16.08 3.80
CA ASN A 18 -7.45 16.03 3.07
C ASN A 18 -6.29 15.69 4.01
N GLY A 19 -5.64 14.56 3.79
CA GLY A 19 -4.50 14.12 4.61
C GLY A 19 -3.35 15.12 4.67
N LYS A 20 -3.17 15.94 3.62
CA LYS A 20 -2.21 17.03 3.57
C LYS A 20 -2.50 18.07 4.66
N ASP A 21 -3.75 18.52 4.76
CA ASP A 21 -4.13 19.59 5.68
C ASP A 21 -4.03 19.12 7.14
N VAL A 22 -4.50 17.90 7.41
CA VAL A 22 -4.39 17.29 8.74
C VAL A 22 -2.93 17.11 9.17
N LEU A 23 -2.06 16.68 8.26
CA LEU A 23 -0.64 16.54 8.58
C LEU A 23 0.03 17.90 8.78
N SER A 24 -0.34 18.90 7.97
CA SER A 24 0.20 20.27 8.11
C SER A 24 -0.08 20.85 9.48
N GLU A 25 -1.28 20.63 10.00
CA GLU A 25 -1.64 21.05 11.36
C GLU A 25 -0.82 20.33 12.42
N LYS A 26 -0.69 19.00 12.30
CA LYS A 26 0.10 18.17 13.24
C LYS A 26 1.59 18.51 13.27
N LEU A 27 2.14 18.93 12.13
CA LEU A 27 3.56 19.27 11.96
C LEU A 27 3.78 20.79 11.88
N SER A 28 2.90 21.58 12.49
CA SER A 28 3.02 23.03 12.50
C SER A 28 4.40 23.47 13.01
N GLY A 29 5.07 24.36 12.26
CA GLY A 29 6.42 24.82 12.56
C GLY A 29 7.55 24.06 11.85
N LYS A 30 7.28 22.94 11.16
CA LYS A 30 8.22 22.28 10.25
C LYS A 30 8.15 22.87 8.83
N SER A 31 9.26 22.83 8.10
CA SER A 31 9.29 23.14 6.67
C SER A 31 8.79 21.93 5.88
N LEU A 32 7.59 21.99 5.34
CA LEU A 32 6.93 20.88 4.63
C LEU A 32 6.96 21.12 3.13
N GLU A 33 7.40 20.11 2.37
CA GLU A 33 7.34 20.06 0.91
C GLU A 33 6.41 18.90 0.48
N PHE A 34 5.35 19.22 -0.27
CA PHE A 34 4.27 18.28 -0.56
C PHE A 34 4.29 17.76 -2.00
N PHE A 35 4.15 16.45 -2.15
CA PHE A 35 4.05 15.76 -3.44
C PHE A 35 2.80 14.86 -3.46
N ASP A 36 1.89 15.15 -4.40
CA ASP A 36 0.67 14.34 -4.56
C ASP A 36 0.93 13.09 -5.39
N VAL A 37 0.95 11.94 -4.73
CA VAL A 37 1.20 10.66 -5.39
C VAL A 37 0.06 10.20 -6.30
N ALA A 38 -1.14 10.74 -6.15
CA ALA A 38 -2.28 10.43 -7.01
C ALA A 38 -2.08 10.92 -8.45
N ASN A 39 -1.25 11.96 -8.64
CA ASN A 39 -0.92 12.54 -9.93
C ASN A 39 0.34 11.92 -10.57
N GLY A 40 0.94 10.93 -9.90
CA GLY A 40 2.21 10.35 -10.28
C GLY A 40 3.39 11.20 -9.80
N VAL A 41 4.34 10.57 -9.13
CA VAL A 41 5.58 11.20 -8.66
C VAL A 41 6.77 10.34 -9.02
N ASN A 42 7.90 10.96 -9.29
CA ASN A 42 9.17 10.28 -9.40
C ASN A 42 9.88 10.31 -8.04
N TYR A 43 9.61 9.31 -7.20
CA TYR A 43 10.22 9.22 -5.87
C TYR A 43 11.75 9.25 -5.92
N LYS A 44 12.37 8.55 -6.88
CA LYS A 44 13.83 8.48 -7.01
C LYS A 44 14.45 9.84 -7.26
N GLU A 45 13.83 10.63 -8.12
CA GLU A 45 14.28 11.98 -8.43
C GLU A 45 14.15 12.90 -7.21
N ILE A 46 12.98 12.89 -6.56
CA ILE A 46 12.74 13.73 -5.37
C ILE A 46 13.73 13.38 -4.27
N LEU A 47 13.89 12.09 -3.97
CA LEU A 47 14.78 11.62 -2.90
C LEU A 47 16.27 11.81 -3.23
N SER A 48 16.66 11.85 -4.52
CA SER A 48 18.03 12.17 -4.90
C SER A 48 18.45 13.59 -4.56
N HIS A 49 17.48 14.48 -4.32
CA HIS A 49 17.71 15.88 -3.91
C HIS A 49 17.45 16.12 -2.41
N SER A 50 17.21 15.06 -1.63
CA SER A 50 17.04 15.14 -0.18
C SER A 50 18.35 14.91 0.55
N ASP A 51 18.49 15.53 1.71
CA ASP A 51 19.58 15.23 2.63
C ASP A 51 19.19 14.03 3.53
N ASP A 52 20.18 13.23 3.97
CA ASP A 52 19.96 12.10 4.91
C ASP A 52 19.24 12.50 6.20
N SER A 53 19.29 13.78 6.57
CA SER A 53 18.65 14.35 7.75
C SER A 53 17.21 14.81 7.54
N ASP A 54 16.72 14.80 6.29
CA ASP A 54 15.34 15.16 6.00
C ASP A 54 14.39 14.04 6.42
N ASP A 55 13.23 14.41 6.97
CA ASP A 55 12.19 13.45 7.33
C ASP A 55 11.25 13.20 6.12
N ILE A 56 10.90 11.96 5.88
CA ILE A 56 9.94 11.56 4.84
C ILE A 56 8.62 11.16 5.51
N TYR A 57 7.51 11.70 5.04
CA TYR A 57 6.17 11.37 5.50
C TYR A 57 5.35 10.75 4.38
N LEU A 58 4.80 9.57 4.61
CA LEU A 58 3.86 8.90 3.72
C LEU A 58 2.44 9.06 4.30
N VAL A 59 1.56 9.72 3.56
CA VAL A 59 0.17 10.01 3.97
C VAL A 59 -0.81 9.35 3.03
N GLY A 60 -1.48 8.31 3.50
CA GLY A 60 -2.42 7.55 2.67
C GLY A 60 -2.76 6.19 3.26
N GLY A 61 -3.19 5.24 2.45
CA GLY A 61 -3.44 3.86 2.84
C GLY A 61 -2.28 2.93 2.47
N ASP A 62 -2.51 1.62 2.63
CA ASP A 62 -1.55 0.54 2.34
C ASP A 62 -0.98 0.63 0.91
N GLY A 63 -1.81 0.97 -0.07
CA GLY A 63 -1.39 1.17 -1.45
C GLY A 63 -0.37 2.31 -1.62
N THR A 64 -0.40 3.34 -0.77
CA THR A 64 0.58 4.43 -0.80
C THR A 64 1.96 3.94 -0.36
N ILE A 65 2.01 3.16 0.73
CA ILE A 65 3.29 2.57 1.20
C ILE A 65 3.78 1.54 0.19
N ASN A 66 2.89 0.66 -0.29
CA ASN A 66 3.26 -0.38 -1.24
C ASN A 66 3.85 0.19 -2.53
N ARG A 67 3.29 1.29 -3.02
CA ARG A 67 3.84 2.02 -4.16
C ARG A 67 5.21 2.60 -3.83
N PHE A 68 5.35 3.28 -2.69
CA PHE A 68 6.63 3.86 -2.26
C PHE A 68 7.75 2.81 -2.23
N VAL A 69 7.54 1.65 -1.58
CA VAL A 69 8.58 0.62 -1.46
C VAL A 69 8.97 -0.01 -2.79
N ASN A 70 8.05 -0.08 -3.76
CA ASN A 70 8.35 -0.61 -5.09
C ASN A 70 9.03 0.44 -5.98
N ASP A 71 8.55 1.69 -5.97
CA ASP A 71 9.09 2.75 -6.81
C ASP A 71 10.46 3.25 -6.30
N THR A 72 10.79 3.02 -5.02
CA THR A 72 12.11 3.34 -4.43
C THR A 72 13.05 2.15 -4.38
N GLU A 73 12.73 1.05 -5.04
CA GLU A 73 13.61 -0.10 -5.07
C GLU A 73 15.01 0.25 -5.58
N GLY A 74 16.03 -0.26 -4.85
CA GLY A 74 17.44 -0.01 -5.14
C GLY A 74 17.98 1.33 -4.66
N LEU A 75 17.16 2.19 -4.01
CA LEU A 75 17.64 3.37 -3.31
C LEU A 75 18.11 3.01 -1.90
N ASP A 76 19.29 3.53 -1.54
CA ASP A 76 19.79 3.48 -0.15
C ASP A 76 19.53 4.85 0.50
N TYR A 77 18.34 5.01 1.06
CA TYR A 77 17.97 6.20 1.81
C TYR A 77 18.12 5.97 3.31
N LYS A 78 18.73 6.93 4.02
CA LYS A 78 18.95 6.91 5.47
C LYS A 78 17.91 7.72 6.24
N ASN A 79 17.02 8.37 5.51
CA ASN A 79 15.96 9.22 6.04
C ASN A 79 15.06 8.47 7.03
N ASN A 80 14.53 9.17 8.00
CA ASN A 80 13.42 8.68 8.79
C ASN A 80 12.15 8.66 7.94
N ILE A 81 11.48 7.53 7.86
CA ILE A 81 10.23 7.37 7.12
C ILE A 81 9.09 7.22 8.11
N TYR A 82 8.22 8.20 8.11
CA TYR A 82 7.02 8.24 8.93
C TYR A 82 5.78 7.91 8.10
N TYR A 83 4.86 7.22 8.70
CA TYR A 83 3.57 6.92 8.09
C TYR A 83 2.44 7.54 8.90
N TYR A 84 1.55 8.21 8.20
CA TYR A 84 0.27 8.70 8.70
C TYR A 84 -0.85 8.00 7.94
N ALA A 85 -1.52 7.06 8.63
CA ALA A 85 -2.58 6.26 8.04
C ALA A 85 -3.81 7.11 7.73
N PHE A 86 -4.12 7.25 6.44
CA PHE A 86 -5.23 8.07 5.94
C PHE A 86 -6.05 7.34 4.86
N GLY A 87 -5.93 6.02 4.78
CA GLY A 87 -6.70 5.14 3.89
C GLY A 87 -7.95 4.57 4.56
N THR A 88 -8.65 3.69 3.84
CA THR A 88 -9.88 3.05 4.33
C THR A 88 -9.60 1.82 5.18
N GLY A 89 -8.69 0.94 4.78
CA GLY A 89 -8.29 -0.29 5.50
C GLY A 89 -7.20 -0.01 6.51
N ASN A 90 -6.04 0.42 6.03
CA ASN A 90 -4.81 0.66 6.80
C ASN A 90 -4.35 -0.61 7.56
N ASP A 91 -4.40 -1.75 6.88
CA ASP A 91 -4.11 -3.06 7.48
C ASP A 91 -2.68 -3.10 8.04
N PHE A 92 -1.69 -2.63 7.28
CA PHE A 92 -0.32 -2.50 7.75
C PHE A 92 -0.21 -1.69 9.04
N PHE A 93 -0.94 -0.56 9.12
CA PHE A 93 -0.91 0.30 10.30
C PHE A 93 -1.45 -0.39 11.55
N HIS A 94 -2.52 -1.16 11.39
CA HIS A 94 -3.11 -1.94 12.47
C HIS A 94 -2.19 -3.10 12.90
N ASP A 95 -1.56 -3.79 11.95
CA ASP A 95 -0.64 -4.89 12.22
C ASP A 95 0.59 -4.47 13.02
N ILE A 96 1.09 -3.25 12.80
CA ILE A 96 2.20 -2.70 13.58
C ILE A 96 1.76 -2.06 14.91
N GLY A 97 0.49 -2.14 15.27
CA GLY A 97 -0.08 -1.62 16.53
C GLY A 97 -0.32 -0.11 16.55
N GLY A 98 -0.43 0.54 15.38
CA GLY A 98 -0.68 1.96 15.27
C GLY A 98 -2.07 2.37 15.78
N LYS A 99 -2.18 3.56 16.36
CA LYS A 99 -3.43 4.14 16.85
C LYS A 99 -3.90 5.26 15.94
N GLU A 100 -5.22 5.35 15.74
CA GLU A 100 -5.81 6.38 14.88
C GLU A 100 -5.27 7.78 15.17
N GLY A 101 -4.85 8.47 14.12
CA GLY A 101 -4.27 9.81 14.21
C GLY A 101 -2.79 9.85 14.61
N GLU A 102 -2.15 8.73 14.83
CA GLU A 102 -0.72 8.63 15.15
C GLU A 102 0.15 8.71 13.89
N ILE A 103 1.32 9.34 14.04
CA ILE A 103 2.40 9.33 13.05
C ILE A 103 3.46 8.34 13.54
N VAL A 104 3.70 7.28 12.78
CA VAL A 104 4.56 6.17 13.19
C VAL A 104 5.82 6.09 12.34
N LEU A 105 6.99 5.93 12.98
CA LEU A 105 8.25 5.65 12.28
C LEU A 105 8.25 4.20 11.79
N ILE A 106 8.39 4.00 10.47
CA ILE A 106 8.20 2.70 9.85
C ILE A 106 9.45 2.06 9.23
N ASN A 107 10.63 2.70 9.32
CA ASN A 107 11.87 2.21 8.70
C ASN A 107 12.15 0.72 8.96
N LYS A 108 11.93 0.25 10.20
CA LYS A 108 12.23 -1.14 10.57
C LYS A 108 11.35 -2.16 9.83
N TYR A 109 10.14 -1.75 9.43
CA TYR A 109 9.18 -2.60 8.74
C TYR A 109 9.37 -2.60 7.22
N LEU A 110 10.16 -1.65 6.67
CA LEU A 110 10.44 -1.58 5.24
C LEU A 110 11.68 -2.36 4.83
N LYS A 111 12.39 -2.94 5.82
CA LYS A 111 13.58 -3.77 5.58
C LYS A 111 13.16 -5.21 5.33
N ASN A 112 13.84 -5.86 4.37
CA ASN A 112 13.67 -7.29 4.08
C ASN A 112 12.22 -7.70 3.75
N LEU A 113 11.50 -6.83 3.05
CA LEU A 113 10.15 -7.15 2.59
C LEU A 113 10.17 -8.39 1.68
N PRO A 114 9.19 -9.28 1.81
CA PRO A 114 9.03 -10.39 0.91
C PRO A 114 8.75 -9.88 -0.52
N THR A 115 9.12 -10.72 -1.48
CA THR A 115 8.94 -10.42 -2.91
C THR A 115 8.03 -11.45 -3.56
N VAL A 116 7.33 -11.02 -4.59
CA VAL A 116 6.58 -11.88 -5.49
C VAL A 116 7.00 -11.59 -6.92
N GLU A 117 7.20 -12.62 -7.71
CA GLU A 117 7.43 -12.51 -9.15
C GLU A 117 6.15 -12.88 -9.90
N VAL A 118 5.66 -11.94 -10.71
CA VAL A 118 4.48 -12.12 -11.54
C VAL A 118 4.81 -11.61 -12.95
N ASN A 119 4.63 -12.46 -13.96
CA ASN A 119 4.89 -12.10 -15.35
C ASN A 119 6.30 -11.51 -15.58
N ASN A 120 7.31 -12.13 -14.99
CA ASN A 120 8.72 -11.72 -15.04
C ASN A 120 9.00 -10.32 -14.45
N LYS A 121 8.12 -9.86 -13.54
CA LYS A 121 8.34 -8.64 -12.78
C LYS A 121 8.29 -8.97 -11.29
N THR A 122 9.27 -8.46 -10.55
CA THR A 122 9.35 -8.63 -9.11
C THR A 122 8.74 -7.44 -8.39
N TYR A 123 7.93 -7.72 -7.40
CA TYR A 123 7.30 -6.72 -6.54
C TYR A 123 7.54 -7.06 -5.09
N ARG A 124 7.68 -6.05 -4.24
CA ARG A 124 7.66 -6.18 -2.79
C ARG A 124 6.23 -6.03 -2.28
N PHE A 125 5.91 -6.71 -1.21
CA PHE A 125 4.61 -6.54 -0.56
C PHE A 125 4.75 -6.42 0.95
N LEU A 126 3.81 -5.69 1.57
CA LEU A 126 3.81 -5.38 3.00
C LEU A 126 3.02 -6.41 3.80
N ASN A 127 1.76 -6.62 3.44
CA ASN A 127 0.83 -7.44 4.22
C ASN A 127 0.72 -8.84 3.65
N GLY A 128 0.25 -8.95 2.42
CA GLY A 128 0.07 -10.23 1.76
C GLY A 128 -0.34 -10.09 0.30
N ILE A 129 -0.31 -11.21 -0.37
CA ILE A 129 -0.84 -11.38 -1.72
C ILE A 129 -1.86 -12.51 -1.72
N GLY A 130 -2.92 -12.38 -2.48
CA GLY A 130 -3.97 -13.37 -2.56
C GLY A 130 -4.24 -13.81 -3.99
N TYR A 131 -4.43 -15.12 -4.15
CA TYR A 131 -4.91 -15.71 -5.39
C TYR A 131 -6.35 -16.19 -5.19
N GLY A 132 -7.07 -16.28 -6.30
CA GLY A 132 -8.45 -16.73 -6.27
C GLY A 132 -9.42 -15.57 -6.12
N ILE A 133 -10.36 -15.65 -5.19
CA ILE A 133 -11.39 -14.64 -5.01
C ILE A 133 -10.82 -13.27 -4.59
N ASP A 134 -9.67 -13.23 -3.93
CA ASP A 134 -8.97 -11.98 -3.60
C ASP A 134 -8.56 -11.24 -4.87
N GLY A 135 -7.92 -11.95 -5.82
CA GLY A 135 -7.56 -11.38 -7.11
C GLY A 135 -8.79 -10.88 -7.88
N TYR A 136 -9.87 -11.65 -7.88
CA TYR A 136 -11.15 -11.24 -8.46
C TYR A 136 -11.69 -9.94 -7.82
N CYS A 137 -11.65 -9.85 -6.50
CA CYS A 137 -12.10 -8.64 -5.79
C CYS A 137 -11.26 -7.42 -6.15
N CYS A 138 -9.94 -7.58 -6.25
CA CYS A 138 -9.04 -6.51 -6.67
C CYS A 138 -9.33 -6.06 -8.11
N GLU A 139 -9.45 -7.00 -9.04
CA GLU A 139 -9.74 -6.72 -10.45
C GLU A 139 -11.05 -5.94 -10.63
N VAL A 140 -12.14 -6.43 -9.99
CA VAL A 140 -13.43 -5.74 -10.03
C VAL A 140 -13.37 -4.36 -9.36
N GLY A 141 -12.71 -4.26 -8.21
CA GLY A 141 -12.53 -2.99 -7.51
C GLY A 141 -11.75 -1.97 -8.33
N ASP A 142 -10.68 -2.38 -8.99
CA ASP A 142 -9.89 -1.49 -9.85
C ASP A 142 -10.65 -1.07 -11.10
N LYS A 143 -11.44 -1.97 -11.69
CA LYS A 143 -12.35 -1.63 -12.78
C LYS A 143 -13.38 -0.60 -12.35
N GLU A 144 -14.06 -0.79 -11.22
CA GLU A 144 -15.03 0.17 -10.69
C GLU A 144 -14.40 1.54 -10.42
N LYS A 145 -13.17 1.59 -9.90
CA LYS A 145 -12.40 2.85 -9.75
C LYS A 145 -12.12 3.51 -11.09
N SER A 146 -11.72 2.75 -12.10
CA SER A 146 -11.44 3.28 -13.43
C SER A 146 -12.69 3.85 -14.11
N GLU A 147 -13.86 3.33 -13.76
CA GLU A 147 -15.19 3.79 -14.20
C GLU A 147 -15.70 5.01 -13.39
N GLY A 148 -14.91 5.52 -12.44
CA GLY A 148 -15.21 6.74 -11.67
C GLY A 148 -15.97 6.51 -10.36
N LYS A 149 -16.10 5.28 -9.89
CA LYS A 149 -16.68 5.04 -8.56
C LYS A 149 -15.70 5.45 -7.45
N GLU A 150 -16.12 6.34 -6.60
CA GLU A 150 -15.30 6.82 -5.48
C GLU A 150 -15.28 5.85 -4.29
N ASN A 151 -16.41 5.16 -4.03
CA ASN A 151 -16.56 4.25 -2.89
C ASN A 151 -16.71 2.81 -3.35
N ILE A 152 -15.65 2.03 -3.27
CA ILE A 152 -15.65 0.62 -3.63
C ILE A 152 -16.04 -0.23 -2.42
N ASN A 153 -17.13 -0.98 -2.56
CA ASN A 153 -17.56 -1.91 -1.52
C ASN A 153 -17.03 -3.32 -1.80
N TYR A 154 -15.81 -3.60 -1.35
CA TYR A 154 -15.14 -4.89 -1.52
C TYR A 154 -15.93 -6.05 -0.91
N THR A 155 -16.63 -5.85 0.21
CA THR A 155 -17.51 -6.86 0.81
C THR A 155 -18.63 -7.26 -0.14
N SER A 156 -19.27 -6.29 -0.78
CA SER A 156 -20.32 -6.56 -1.78
C SER A 156 -19.76 -7.28 -3.01
N ILE A 157 -18.56 -6.90 -3.46
CA ILE A 157 -17.87 -7.57 -4.58
C ILE A 157 -17.58 -9.02 -4.21
N ALA A 158 -17.04 -9.27 -3.01
CA ALA A 158 -16.73 -10.62 -2.53
C ALA A 158 -17.98 -11.49 -2.43
N ILE A 159 -19.07 -10.98 -1.85
CA ILE A 159 -20.35 -11.74 -1.74
C ILE A 159 -20.91 -12.07 -3.13
N LYS A 160 -20.94 -11.12 -4.06
CA LYS A 160 -21.40 -11.36 -5.43
C LYS A 160 -20.47 -12.33 -6.16
N GLY A 161 -19.16 -12.21 -5.96
CA GLY A 161 -18.17 -13.12 -6.48
C GLY A 161 -18.45 -14.56 -6.02
N LEU A 162 -18.59 -14.75 -4.71
CA LEU A 162 -18.85 -16.06 -4.10
C LEU A 162 -20.13 -16.72 -4.61
N LEU A 163 -21.17 -15.91 -4.81
CA LEU A 163 -22.51 -16.45 -5.16
C LEU A 163 -22.71 -16.66 -6.67
N PHE A 164 -22.09 -15.80 -7.51
CA PHE A 164 -22.53 -15.73 -8.91
C PHE A 164 -21.41 -15.66 -9.96
N PHE A 165 -20.25 -15.08 -9.64
CA PHE A 165 -19.31 -14.69 -10.69
C PHE A 165 -17.95 -15.39 -10.62
N TYR A 166 -17.50 -15.78 -9.43
CA TYR A 166 -16.22 -16.46 -9.26
C TYR A 166 -16.41 -17.97 -9.16
N HIS A 167 -15.59 -18.71 -9.89
CA HIS A 167 -15.58 -20.17 -9.83
C HIS A 167 -14.22 -20.66 -9.32
N PRO A 168 -14.21 -21.56 -8.31
CA PRO A 168 -12.96 -22.10 -7.79
C PRO A 168 -12.21 -22.91 -8.85
N THR A 169 -10.90 -22.77 -8.85
CA THR A 169 -10.01 -23.45 -9.79
C THR A 169 -9.13 -24.48 -9.10
N ASN A 170 -8.52 -25.36 -9.88
CA ASN A 170 -7.49 -26.25 -9.35
C ASN A 170 -6.18 -25.46 -9.20
N CYS A 171 -5.41 -25.77 -8.17
CA CYS A 171 -4.17 -25.08 -7.85
C CYS A 171 -3.08 -26.11 -7.54
N THR A 172 -1.89 -25.86 -8.06
CA THR A 172 -0.66 -26.57 -7.69
C THR A 172 0.25 -25.59 -6.98
N ILE A 173 0.67 -25.95 -5.77
CA ILE A 173 1.54 -25.13 -4.93
C ILE A 173 2.82 -25.93 -4.64
N THR A 174 3.97 -25.31 -4.86
CA THR A 174 5.26 -25.87 -4.47
C THR A 174 5.87 -25.00 -3.39
N VAL A 175 6.14 -25.59 -2.22
CA VAL A 175 6.76 -24.93 -1.06
C VAL A 175 7.93 -25.80 -0.60
N ASP A 176 9.12 -25.22 -0.48
CA ASP A 176 10.35 -25.91 -0.06
C ASP A 176 10.61 -27.19 -0.86
N GLY A 177 10.39 -27.13 -2.17
CA GLY A 177 10.58 -28.25 -3.09
C GLY A 177 9.52 -29.37 -3.01
N LYS A 178 8.50 -29.22 -2.19
CA LYS A 178 7.37 -30.15 -2.11
C LYS A 178 6.16 -29.59 -2.84
N THR A 179 5.57 -30.42 -3.69
CA THR A 179 4.42 -30.03 -4.52
C THR A 179 3.12 -30.60 -3.97
N TYR A 180 2.11 -29.76 -3.92
CA TYR A 180 0.78 -30.07 -3.44
C TYR A 180 -0.24 -29.69 -4.49
N GLU A 181 -1.24 -30.55 -4.71
CA GLU A 181 -2.33 -30.32 -5.64
C GLU A 181 -3.65 -30.15 -4.90
N TYR A 182 -4.36 -29.08 -5.17
CA TYR A 182 -5.64 -28.77 -4.58
C TYR A 182 -6.72 -28.59 -5.66
N LYS A 183 -7.91 -29.07 -5.37
CA LYS A 183 -9.07 -28.92 -6.25
C LYS A 183 -10.05 -27.92 -5.67
N LYS A 184 -10.70 -27.16 -6.55
CA LYS A 184 -11.75 -26.19 -6.17
C LYS A 184 -11.27 -25.18 -5.11
N VAL A 185 -10.09 -24.61 -5.31
CA VAL A 185 -9.50 -23.58 -4.43
C VAL A 185 -10.22 -22.26 -4.67
N TRP A 186 -10.77 -21.72 -3.62
CA TRP A 186 -11.41 -20.41 -3.60
C TRP A 186 -10.43 -19.29 -3.29
N LEU A 187 -9.48 -19.54 -2.41
CA LEU A 187 -8.55 -18.57 -1.86
C LEU A 187 -7.22 -19.24 -1.56
N CYS A 188 -6.12 -18.59 -1.94
CA CYS A 188 -4.77 -19.01 -1.60
C CYS A 188 -3.93 -17.77 -1.23
N PRO A 189 -3.95 -17.35 0.04
CA PRO A 189 -3.20 -16.19 0.49
C PRO A 189 -1.76 -16.58 0.82
N THR A 190 -0.84 -15.64 0.59
CA THR A 190 0.54 -15.66 1.10
C THR A 190 0.75 -14.40 1.91
N MET A 191 0.98 -14.56 3.21
CA MET A 191 1.11 -13.45 4.17
C MET A 191 2.58 -13.19 4.51
N ASN A 192 2.88 -11.93 4.83
CA ASN A 192 4.18 -11.50 5.35
C ASN A 192 4.20 -11.64 6.87
#